data_6dec2bdef184ff5edc7222e6d14cbc58
#
_entry.id   6dec2bdef184ff5edc7222e6d14cbc58
#
_cell.length_a   1.000
_cell.length_b   1.000
_cell.length_c   1.000
_cell.angle_alpha   90.00
_cell.angle_beta   90.00
_cell.angle_gamma   90.00
#
_symmetry.space_group_name_H-M   'P 1'
#
loop_
_entity.id
_entity.type
_entity.pdbx_description
1 polymer ?
#
loop_
_entity_poly.entity_id
_entity_poly.type
_entity_poly.pdbx_seq_one_letter_code
_entity_poly.pdbx_strand_id
1 'polypeptide(L)'
;RENMGQTKSDIWEKVKKSKWWIIGAAGVILLAVVLRIVFNPAIHYSKGEKLFDSGKFSAAAEQFSAAGDYKDAASKAKRATAAQSYADGEAKFNAGDYTAASALFTAAAGYEDAAERVRQSQLGVHYKAAETAFANGDYPSAISEFEQAENFQDAAEQVLASTYALADENEKKEEYAKAIEEFDSIGDYSDAKERIFAIGLARLNANDFSLAEKAFETGGSSQSEDYYYYTQGKELFSRKKYSDAKEQFKKCAVEDAADLCTACDYLTAEEHYQNGELNTAKKLFEALPKDYSYKNGAKVGVRLERLEKFKSFAALCGTWKVTDNYIESKNVYNRSGSWSNWYYDSVLTDQSITIRCVINSDDTVTVNGEVEFYRFTDYSSLKEYCKATKTSKTFSITKVAQMPASHVIDGDTTLLFKNNIFELSYYVKDN
;
A
#
# COMPACT_ATOMS: atom_id res chain seq x y z
N ARG A 1 59.83 78.36 94.97
CA ARG A 1 59.21 77.03 95.15
C ARG A 1 57.65 77.04 95.04
N GLU A 2 57.02 77.82 94.17
CA GLU A 2 55.55 77.86 94.02
C GLU A 2 55.01 77.50 92.55
N ASN A 3 55.81 77.03 91.65
CA ASN A 3 55.32 76.82 90.29
C ASN A 3 55.24 75.35 89.87
N MET A 4 55.36 74.31 90.70
CA MET A 4 55.31 72.91 90.38
C MET A 4 53.97 72.18 90.78
N GLY A 5 53.12 72.83 91.53
CA GLY A 5 51.83 72.27 91.96
C GLY A 5 50.65 72.49 90.97
N GLN A 6 50.65 73.59 90.24
CA GLN A 6 49.58 73.96 89.30
C GLN A 6 49.65 73.17 88.00
N THR A 7 50.79 72.82 87.50
CA THR A 7 50.95 72.07 86.26
C THR A 7 50.49 70.60 86.31
N LYS A 8 50.56 69.94 87.48
CA LYS A 8 50.06 68.59 87.68
C LYS A 8 48.52 68.51 87.73
N SER A 9 47.86 69.45 88.32
CA SER A 9 46.41 69.54 88.38
C SER A 9 45.80 69.78 86.98
N ASP A 10 46.36 70.73 86.23
CA ASP A 10 45.92 71.09 84.90
C ASP A 10 46.15 69.91 83.84
N ILE A 11 47.21 69.21 84.02
CA ILE A 11 47.49 68.05 83.18
C ILE A 11 46.50 66.93 83.51
N TRP A 12 46.19 66.67 84.75
CA TRP A 12 45.20 65.65 85.16
C TRP A 12 43.79 66.02 84.75
N GLU A 13 43.37 67.30 84.85
CA GLU A 13 42.09 67.74 84.32
C GLU A 13 42.02 67.65 82.78
N LYS A 14 43.05 67.98 82.06
CA LYS A 14 43.13 67.80 80.60
C LYS A 14 43.12 66.35 80.23
N VAL A 15 43.77 65.47 80.95
CA VAL A 15 43.76 64.05 80.73
C VAL A 15 42.39 63.43 81.04
N LYS A 16 41.72 63.90 82.10
CA LYS A 16 40.36 63.47 82.35
C LYS A 16 39.37 63.94 81.31
N LYS A 17 39.44 65.19 80.86
CA LYS A 17 38.63 65.69 79.73
C LYS A 17 38.92 64.97 78.47
N SER A 18 40.18 64.63 78.12
CA SER A 18 40.53 63.91 76.95
C SER A 18 40.02 62.44 77.01
N LYS A 19 40.05 61.82 78.22
CA LYS A 19 39.47 60.44 78.36
C LYS A 19 37.98 60.43 78.10
N TRP A 20 37.22 61.41 78.58
CA TRP A 20 35.80 61.47 78.27
C TRP A 20 35.50 61.79 76.82
N TRP A 21 36.34 62.57 76.12
CA TRP A 21 36.27 62.83 74.72
C TRP A 21 36.61 61.54 73.90
N ILE A 22 37.60 60.82 74.34
CA ILE A 22 37.96 59.53 73.69
C ILE A 22 36.87 58.49 73.87
N ILE A 23 36.27 58.37 75.08
CA ILE A 23 35.15 57.49 75.36
C ILE A 23 33.92 57.93 74.60
N GLY A 24 33.62 59.20 74.46
CA GLY A 24 32.53 59.75 73.68
C GLY A 24 32.75 59.46 72.15
N ALA A 25 33.94 59.72 71.64
CA ALA A 25 34.28 59.43 70.27
C ALA A 25 34.24 57.93 69.95
N ALA A 26 34.73 57.09 70.87
CA ALA A 26 34.63 55.64 70.75
C ALA A 26 33.17 55.13 70.74
N GLY A 27 32.32 55.74 71.60
CA GLY A 27 30.88 55.45 71.65
C GLY A 27 30.16 55.84 70.37
N VAL A 28 30.48 57.02 69.83
CA VAL A 28 29.92 57.45 68.51
C VAL A 28 30.37 56.58 67.37
N ILE A 29 31.66 56.15 67.33
CA ILE A 29 32.17 55.21 66.33
C ILE A 29 31.50 53.87 66.52
N LEU A 30 31.37 53.35 67.73
CA LEU A 30 30.68 52.10 68.00
C LEU A 30 29.21 52.14 67.55
N LEU A 31 28.51 53.27 67.92
CA LEU A 31 27.14 53.48 67.48
C LEU A 31 27.03 53.59 65.96
N ALA A 32 27.94 54.25 65.28
CA ALA A 32 27.99 54.35 63.84
C ALA A 32 28.26 52.98 63.17
N VAL A 33 29.13 52.16 63.77
CA VAL A 33 29.39 50.79 63.34
C VAL A 33 28.17 49.93 63.62
N VAL A 34 27.52 50.00 64.75
CA VAL A 34 26.30 49.27 65.08
C VAL A 34 25.16 49.66 64.11
N LEU A 35 24.96 50.99 63.93
CA LEU A 35 23.96 51.48 62.96
C LEU A 35 24.27 50.97 61.52
N ARG A 36 25.52 50.98 61.14
CA ARG A 36 25.92 50.45 59.80
C ARG A 36 25.68 48.97 59.70
N ILE A 37 25.94 48.19 60.74
CA ILE A 37 25.70 46.71 60.71
C ILE A 37 24.20 46.42 60.77
N VAL A 38 23.37 47.14 61.54
CA VAL A 38 21.93 46.86 61.74
C VAL A 38 21.07 47.45 60.62
N PHE A 39 21.35 48.65 60.14
CA PHE A 39 20.50 49.34 59.17
C PHE A 39 20.92 49.15 57.73
N ASN A 40 22.19 48.86 57.42
CA ASN A 40 22.65 48.66 56.06
C ASN A 40 21.99 47.40 55.38
N PRO A 41 21.88 46.25 56.06
CA PRO A 41 21.16 45.11 55.52
C PRO A 41 19.68 45.40 55.27
N ALA A 42 18.98 46.11 56.12
CA ALA A 42 17.57 46.51 55.95
C ALA A 42 17.36 47.43 54.74
N ILE A 43 18.31 48.35 54.49
CA ILE A 43 18.27 49.24 53.30
C ILE A 43 18.45 48.43 52.03
N HIS A 44 19.43 47.51 51.97
CA HIS A 44 19.64 46.64 50.83
C HIS A 44 18.43 45.78 50.61
N TYR A 45 17.83 45.20 51.64
CA TYR A 45 16.61 44.41 51.54
C TYR A 45 15.45 45.18 50.90
N SER A 46 15.13 46.39 51.45
CA SER A 46 14.06 47.24 50.91
C SER A 46 14.33 47.69 49.44
N LYS A 47 15.59 47.98 49.14
CA LYS A 47 16.00 48.32 47.75
C LYS A 47 15.85 47.15 46.84
N GLY A 48 16.19 45.95 47.33
CA GLY A 48 16.01 44.69 46.57
C GLY A 48 14.54 44.47 46.25
N GLU A 49 13.60 44.67 47.19
CA GLU A 49 12.17 44.56 46.94
C GLU A 49 11.70 45.51 45.85
N LYS A 50 12.03 46.75 45.90
CA LYS A 50 11.67 47.78 44.92
C LYS A 50 12.22 47.44 43.52
N LEU A 51 13.43 46.93 43.46
CA LEU A 51 14.04 46.49 42.18
C LEU A 51 13.35 45.26 41.63
N PHE A 52 13.01 44.29 42.49
CA PHE A 52 12.28 43.11 42.10
C PHE A 52 10.90 43.46 41.52
N ASP A 53 10.13 44.30 42.23
CA ASP A 53 8.80 44.76 41.81
C ASP A 53 8.85 45.59 40.51
N SER A 54 9.99 46.23 40.22
CA SER A 54 10.21 46.92 38.93
C SER A 54 10.79 46.06 37.80
N GLY A 55 10.88 44.74 38.01
CA GLY A 55 11.40 43.80 37.00
C GLY A 55 12.93 43.83 36.81
N LYS A 56 13.67 44.53 37.69
CA LYS A 56 15.14 44.62 37.65
C LYS A 56 15.77 43.50 38.48
N PHE A 57 15.53 42.25 38.02
CA PHE A 57 15.78 41.06 38.83
C PHE A 57 17.27 40.84 39.14
N SER A 58 18.20 41.07 38.21
CA SER A 58 19.63 40.95 38.45
C SER A 58 20.09 41.93 39.55
N ALA A 59 19.69 43.20 39.45
CA ALA A 59 20.00 44.21 40.46
C ALA A 59 19.31 43.91 41.80
N ALA A 60 18.11 43.36 41.82
CA ALA A 60 17.42 42.90 43.03
C ALA A 60 18.21 41.78 43.73
N ALA A 61 18.68 40.78 42.98
CA ALA A 61 19.48 39.66 43.49
C ALA A 61 20.76 40.14 44.16
N GLU A 62 21.47 41.13 43.55
CA GLU A 62 22.64 41.78 44.16
C GLU A 62 22.31 42.44 45.47
N GLN A 63 21.20 43.19 45.53
CA GLN A 63 20.81 43.92 46.79
C GLN A 63 20.37 42.90 47.82
N PHE A 64 19.61 41.88 47.52
CA PHE A 64 19.25 40.86 48.50
C PHE A 64 20.50 40.07 48.98
N SER A 65 21.45 39.80 48.14
CA SER A 65 22.73 39.18 48.52
C SER A 65 23.53 40.10 49.47
N ALA A 66 23.55 41.41 49.23
CA ALA A 66 24.20 42.38 50.07
C ALA A 66 23.48 42.55 51.44
N ALA A 67 22.19 42.20 51.54
CA ALA A 67 21.45 42.15 52.77
C ALA A 67 21.84 40.94 53.67
N GLY A 68 22.55 39.98 53.17
CA GLY A 68 23.05 38.79 53.89
C GLY A 68 21.94 37.96 54.54
N ASP A 69 22.08 37.71 55.85
CA ASP A 69 21.13 36.92 56.64
C ASP A 69 19.92 37.73 57.17
N TYR A 70 19.69 38.96 56.66
CA TYR A 70 18.57 39.76 57.05
C TYR A 70 17.25 39.17 56.53
N LYS A 71 16.37 38.78 57.47
CA LYS A 71 15.07 38.14 57.17
C LYS A 71 15.25 36.95 56.20
N ASP A 72 14.52 37.00 55.11
CA ASP A 72 14.52 36.03 54.04
C ASP A 72 15.32 36.48 52.81
N ALA A 73 16.28 37.39 52.98
CA ALA A 73 17.08 37.97 51.89
C ALA A 73 17.78 36.89 51.01
N ALA A 74 18.37 35.88 51.66
CA ALA A 74 19.00 34.78 50.91
C ALA A 74 18.02 34.00 49.99
N SER A 75 16.77 33.80 50.46
CA SER A 75 15.71 33.18 49.66
C SER A 75 15.25 34.12 48.54
N LYS A 76 15.08 35.40 48.83
CA LYS A 76 14.71 36.43 47.85
C LYS A 76 15.80 36.63 46.78
N ALA A 77 17.08 36.53 47.16
CA ALA A 77 18.19 36.58 46.22
C ALA A 77 18.11 35.42 45.19
N LYS A 78 17.87 34.18 45.69
CA LYS A 78 17.67 33.01 44.81
C LYS A 78 16.47 33.19 43.89
N ARG A 79 15.34 33.69 44.48
CA ARG A 79 14.12 33.96 43.69
C ARG A 79 14.36 35.05 42.62
N ALA A 80 15.11 36.09 42.91
CA ALA A 80 15.44 37.15 41.96
C ALA A 80 16.37 36.61 40.83
N THR A 81 17.34 35.76 41.17
CA THR A 81 18.17 35.10 40.19
C THR A 81 17.33 34.18 39.27
N ALA A 82 16.41 33.41 39.84
CA ALA A 82 15.49 32.57 39.06
C ALA A 82 14.58 33.42 38.16
N ALA A 83 14.05 34.54 38.66
CA ALA A 83 13.26 35.47 37.86
C ALA A 83 14.04 36.09 36.70
N GLN A 84 15.33 36.41 36.89
CA GLN A 84 16.18 36.88 35.82
C GLN A 84 16.38 35.80 34.76
N SER A 85 16.72 34.56 35.19
CA SER A 85 16.87 33.44 34.26
C SER A 85 15.58 33.17 33.50
N TYR A 86 14.43 33.28 34.14
CA TYR A 86 13.12 33.13 33.49
C TYR A 86 12.90 34.21 32.42
N ALA A 87 13.13 35.49 32.76
CA ALA A 87 12.98 36.59 31.80
C ALA A 87 13.92 36.49 30.61
N ASP A 88 15.17 36.07 30.85
CA ASP A 88 16.14 35.80 29.75
C ASP A 88 15.72 34.61 28.94
N GLY A 89 15.13 33.57 29.55
CA GLY A 89 14.54 32.42 28.92
C GLY A 89 13.40 32.78 27.97
N GLU A 90 12.49 33.65 28.42
CA GLU A 90 11.40 34.18 27.58
C GLU A 90 11.94 34.93 26.34
N ALA A 91 12.94 35.79 26.56
CA ALA A 91 13.57 36.51 25.46
C ALA A 91 14.19 35.55 24.40
N LYS A 92 14.84 34.48 24.86
CA LYS A 92 15.42 33.45 23.98
C LYS A 92 14.36 32.63 23.29
N PHE A 93 13.31 32.24 24.00
CA PHE A 93 12.17 31.50 23.45
C PHE A 93 11.49 32.27 22.31
N ASN A 94 11.21 33.55 22.56
CA ASN A 94 10.60 34.43 21.56
C ASN A 94 11.52 34.73 20.34
N ALA A 95 12.83 34.61 20.53
CA ALA A 95 13.80 34.68 19.45
C ALA A 95 13.99 33.37 18.66
N GLY A 96 13.29 32.28 19.07
CA GLY A 96 13.43 30.95 18.46
C GLY A 96 14.69 30.19 18.85
N ASP A 97 15.44 30.71 19.85
CA ASP A 97 16.62 30.03 20.41
C ASP A 97 16.19 29.10 21.55
N TYR A 98 15.45 28.04 21.18
CA TYR A 98 14.80 27.12 22.11
C TYR A 98 15.80 26.36 22.98
N THR A 99 17.00 26.07 22.46
CA THR A 99 18.06 25.40 23.22
C THR A 99 18.54 26.29 24.39
N ALA A 100 18.84 27.56 24.10
CA ALA A 100 19.23 28.51 25.15
C ALA A 100 18.06 28.79 26.11
N ALA A 101 16.84 28.90 25.59
CA ALA A 101 15.64 29.07 26.40
C ALA A 101 15.45 27.93 27.40
N SER A 102 15.54 26.69 26.99
CA SER A 102 15.45 25.49 27.83
C SER A 102 16.46 25.49 28.96
N ALA A 103 17.71 25.87 28.68
CA ALA A 103 18.77 25.98 29.69
C ALA A 103 18.46 27.06 30.74
N LEU A 104 17.96 28.22 30.28
CA LEU A 104 17.60 29.36 31.17
C LEU A 104 16.36 29.04 32.01
N PHE A 105 15.33 28.44 31.48
CA PHE A 105 14.16 28.00 32.25
C PHE A 105 14.53 26.87 33.23
N THR A 106 15.48 26.01 32.90
CA THR A 106 16.00 25.02 33.85
C THR A 106 16.73 25.70 35.01
N ALA A 107 17.50 26.77 34.77
CA ALA A 107 18.14 27.58 35.80
C ALA A 107 17.10 28.37 36.63
N ALA A 108 15.92 28.67 36.09
CA ALA A 108 14.81 29.31 36.76
C ALA A 108 13.92 28.32 37.55
N ALA A 109 14.34 27.09 37.78
CA ALA A 109 13.54 26.04 38.40
C ALA A 109 12.85 26.51 39.70
N GLY A 110 11.54 26.30 39.81
CA GLY A 110 10.70 26.72 40.91
C GLY A 110 10.20 28.18 40.81
N TYR A 111 10.49 28.90 39.76
CA TYR A 111 9.92 30.20 39.47
C TYR A 111 8.82 30.09 38.42
N GLU A 112 7.60 30.57 38.74
CA GLU A 112 6.42 30.53 37.87
C GLU A 112 6.23 29.16 37.21
N ASP A 113 5.99 29.14 35.90
CA ASP A 113 5.79 27.95 35.09
C ASP A 113 7.08 27.45 34.38
N ALA A 114 8.26 27.74 34.93
CA ALA A 114 9.55 27.42 34.32
C ALA A 114 9.68 25.96 33.85
N ALA A 115 9.09 25.01 34.60
CA ALA A 115 9.11 23.59 34.21
C ALA A 115 8.33 23.34 32.93
N GLU A 116 7.16 23.95 32.75
CA GLU A 116 6.39 23.87 31.52
C GLU A 116 7.11 24.58 30.36
N ARG A 117 7.75 25.70 30.62
CA ARG A 117 8.54 26.45 29.64
C ARG A 117 9.76 25.63 29.16
N VAL A 118 10.38 24.82 30.04
CA VAL A 118 11.42 23.86 29.63
C VAL A 118 10.84 22.86 28.63
N ARG A 119 9.67 22.26 28.92
CA ARG A 119 9.01 21.32 28.02
C ARG A 119 8.73 21.97 26.67
N GLN A 120 8.10 23.16 26.67
CA GLN A 120 7.80 23.89 25.44
C GLN A 120 9.05 24.23 24.62
N SER A 121 10.15 24.59 25.31
CA SER A 121 11.43 24.83 24.65
C SER A 121 11.99 23.55 24.00
N GLN A 122 11.85 22.39 24.65
CA GLN A 122 12.28 21.11 24.08
C GLN A 122 11.47 20.77 22.83
N LEU A 123 10.14 20.95 22.86
CA LEU A 123 9.30 20.79 21.67
C LEU A 123 9.72 21.75 20.54
N GLY A 124 10.05 23.01 20.88
CA GLY A 124 10.56 24.00 19.95
C GLY A 124 11.91 23.61 19.31
N VAL A 125 12.77 22.89 20.05
CA VAL A 125 14.03 22.34 19.48
C VAL A 125 13.73 21.32 18.38
N HIS A 126 12.80 20.38 18.62
CA HIS A 126 12.38 19.40 17.62
C HIS A 126 11.73 20.09 16.42
N TYR A 127 10.84 21.05 16.66
CA TYR A 127 10.22 21.82 15.60
C TYR A 127 11.26 22.50 14.69
N LYS A 128 12.29 23.12 15.27
CA LYS A 128 13.36 23.77 14.49
C LYS A 128 14.25 22.80 13.74
N ALA A 129 14.51 21.64 14.33
CA ALA A 129 15.22 20.54 13.65
C ALA A 129 14.43 20.04 12.44
N ALA A 130 13.11 19.87 12.62
CA ALA A 130 12.20 19.46 11.55
C ALA A 130 12.16 20.46 10.39
N GLU A 131 12.03 21.77 10.66
CA GLU A 131 12.09 22.83 9.63
C GLU A 131 13.41 22.74 8.83
N THR A 132 14.51 22.47 9.52
CA THR A 132 15.82 22.34 8.88
C THR A 132 15.89 21.09 7.99
N ALA A 133 15.40 19.96 8.47
CA ALA A 133 15.32 18.71 7.72
C ALA A 133 14.44 18.88 6.46
N PHE A 134 13.26 19.49 6.64
CA PHE A 134 12.33 19.77 5.54
C PHE A 134 12.99 20.65 4.46
N ALA A 135 13.64 21.74 4.87
CA ALA A 135 14.34 22.64 3.95
C ALA A 135 15.48 21.98 3.15
N ASN A 136 16.08 20.94 3.74
CA ASN A 136 17.12 20.12 3.09
C ASN A 136 16.55 18.99 2.22
N GLY A 137 15.23 18.80 2.17
CA GLY A 137 14.58 17.70 1.46
C GLY A 137 14.67 16.35 2.19
N ASP A 138 15.09 16.34 3.45
CA ASP A 138 15.09 15.12 4.28
C ASP A 138 13.72 14.98 4.95
N TYR A 139 12.73 14.63 4.15
CA TYR A 139 11.35 14.53 4.61
C TYR A 139 11.12 13.47 5.69
N PRO A 140 11.77 12.28 5.65
CA PRO A 140 11.63 11.30 6.72
C PRO A 140 12.10 11.83 8.07
N SER A 141 13.24 12.54 8.12
CA SER A 141 13.71 13.19 9.35
C SER A 141 12.80 14.33 9.76
N ALA A 142 12.29 15.12 8.82
CA ALA A 142 11.34 16.19 9.10
C ALA A 142 10.06 15.66 9.75
N ILE A 143 9.46 14.60 9.24
CA ILE A 143 8.29 13.93 9.79
C ILE A 143 8.56 13.52 11.24
N SER A 144 9.66 12.78 11.48
CA SER A 144 10.00 12.29 12.80
C SER A 144 10.20 13.41 13.82
N GLU A 145 10.85 14.49 13.42
CA GLU A 145 11.11 15.64 14.31
C GLU A 145 9.83 16.47 14.55
N PHE A 146 8.95 16.65 13.54
CA PHE A 146 7.66 17.29 13.75
C PHE A 146 6.74 16.48 14.66
N GLU A 147 6.75 15.14 14.57
CA GLU A 147 6.03 14.27 15.50
C GLU A 147 6.51 14.43 16.94
N GLN A 148 7.83 14.57 17.14
CA GLN A 148 8.41 14.84 18.46
C GLN A 148 8.11 16.24 18.97
N ALA A 149 7.82 17.18 18.09
CA ALA A 149 7.35 18.52 18.46
C ALA A 149 5.90 18.54 18.95
N GLU A 150 5.17 17.44 18.86
CA GLU A 150 3.78 17.26 19.35
C GLU A 150 2.84 18.37 18.85
N ASN A 151 2.27 19.13 19.81
CA ASN A 151 1.34 20.22 19.54
C ASN A 151 2.03 21.59 19.47
N PHE A 152 3.33 21.62 19.27
CA PHE A 152 4.06 22.89 19.19
C PHE A 152 3.79 23.58 17.85
N GLN A 153 3.24 24.79 17.93
CA GLN A 153 2.82 25.55 16.74
C GLN A 153 1.90 24.71 15.81
N ASP A 154 2.27 24.57 14.56
CA ASP A 154 1.57 23.83 13.52
C ASP A 154 2.25 22.48 13.19
N ALA A 155 3.01 21.90 14.12
CA ALA A 155 3.81 20.68 13.91
C ALA A 155 2.97 19.55 13.29
N ALA A 156 1.73 19.35 13.75
CA ALA A 156 0.83 18.34 13.20
C ALA A 156 0.50 18.59 11.71
N GLU A 157 0.31 19.82 11.30
CA GLU A 157 0.09 20.19 9.90
C GLU A 157 1.37 20.00 9.08
N GLN A 158 2.53 20.32 9.66
CA GLN A 158 3.83 20.12 9.04
C GLN A 158 4.19 18.63 8.85
N VAL A 159 3.70 17.73 9.71
CA VAL A 159 3.79 16.27 9.47
C VAL A 159 3.08 15.91 8.17
N LEU A 160 1.84 16.39 7.99
CA LEU A 160 1.09 16.12 6.75
C LEU A 160 1.79 16.70 5.52
N ALA A 161 2.28 17.93 5.62
CA ALA A 161 3.02 18.60 4.53
C ALA A 161 4.32 17.87 4.18
N SER A 162 5.05 17.38 5.18
CA SER A 162 6.30 16.62 4.99
C SER A 162 6.03 15.25 4.36
N THR A 163 4.97 14.57 4.80
CA THR A 163 4.56 13.28 4.22
C THR A 163 4.10 13.45 2.76
N TYR A 164 3.35 14.52 2.48
CA TYR A 164 2.97 14.85 1.10
C TYR A 164 4.20 15.10 0.22
N ALA A 165 5.19 15.83 0.71
CA ALA A 165 6.43 16.09 -0.03
C ALA A 165 7.25 14.81 -0.27
N LEU A 166 7.27 13.88 0.71
CA LEU A 166 7.89 12.56 0.57
C LEU A 166 7.19 11.72 -0.49
N ALA A 167 5.85 11.70 -0.47
CA ALA A 167 5.05 11.01 -1.48
C ALA A 167 5.32 11.54 -2.90
N ASP A 168 5.36 12.86 -3.06
CA ASP A 168 5.68 13.52 -4.33
C ASP A 168 7.10 13.20 -4.81
N GLU A 169 8.07 13.12 -3.89
CA GLU A 169 9.43 12.69 -4.21
C GLU A 169 9.48 11.23 -4.67
N ASN A 170 8.78 10.33 -3.97
CA ASN A 170 8.72 8.91 -4.32
C ASN A 170 7.99 8.69 -5.65
N GLU A 171 6.96 9.45 -5.94
CA GLU A 171 6.31 9.42 -7.26
C GLU A 171 7.28 9.84 -8.38
N LYS A 172 8.07 10.91 -8.18
CA LYS A 172 9.11 11.35 -9.14
C LYS A 172 10.23 10.34 -9.34
N LYS A 173 10.51 9.53 -8.33
CA LYS A 173 11.46 8.41 -8.38
C LYS A 173 10.84 7.14 -8.97
N GLU A 174 9.58 7.18 -9.38
CA GLU A 174 8.81 6.03 -9.85
C GLU A 174 8.61 4.93 -8.78
N GLU A 175 8.76 5.27 -7.50
CA GLU A 175 8.47 4.40 -6.36
C GLU A 175 6.98 4.44 -6.00
N TYR A 176 6.12 4.16 -6.99
CA TYR A 176 4.67 4.40 -6.91
C TYR A 176 3.98 3.70 -5.75
N ALA A 177 4.43 2.50 -5.39
CA ALA A 177 3.83 1.76 -4.28
C ALA A 177 4.00 2.49 -2.94
N LYS A 178 5.16 3.14 -2.72
CA LYS A 178 5.42 3.96 -1.53
C LYS A 178 4.63 5.27 -1.59
N ALA A 179 4.65 5.93 -2.75
CA ALA A 179 3.90 7.16 -2.93
C ALA A 179 2.40 6.98 -2.63
N ILE A 180 1.78 5.88 -3.07
CA ILE A 180 0.39 5.54 -2.76
C ILE A 180 0.19 5.39 -1.24
N GLU A 181 1.07 4.66 -0.55
CA GLU A 181 0.98 4.45 0.90
C GLU A 181 1.11 5.76 1.69
N GLU A 182 2.02 6.63 1.27
CA GLU A 182 2.25 7.91 1.92
C GLU A 182 1.10 8.90 1.65
N PHE A 183 0.61 9.01 0.41
CA PHE A 183 -0.58 9.81 0.11
C PHE A 183 -1.82 9.31 0.87
N ASP A 184 -2.01 7.99 0.99
CA ASP A 184 -3.12 7.41 1.75
C ASP A 184 -3.05 7.74 3.24
N SER A 185 -1.85 7.73 3.82
CA SER A 185 -1.62 8.00 5.24
C SER A 185 -2.04 9.40 5.67
N ILE A 186 -2.08 10.36 4.74
CA ILE A 186 -2.48 11.76 4.99
C ILE A 186 -3.94 12.06 4.62
N GLY A 187 -4.66 11.07 4.10
CA GLY A 187 -6.10 11.12 3.86
C GLY A 187 -6.52 12.24 2.91
N ASP A 188 -7.35 13.17 3.42
CA ASP A 188 -7.88 14.29 2.63
C ASP A 188 -6.95 15.52 2.60
N TYR A 189 -5.67 15.35 2.95
CA TYR A 189 -4.74 16.47 2.90
C TYR A 189 -4.41 16.85 1.47
N SER A 190 -4.61 18.13 1.12
CA SER A 190 -4.37 18.68 -0.21
C SER A 190 -5.13 17.88 -1.31
N ASP A 191 -4.43 17.40 -2.33
CA ASP A 191 -4.94 16.59 -3.45
C ASP A 191 -4.42 15.13 -3.40
N ALA A 192 -4.10 14.62 -2.20
CA ALA A 192 -3.48 13.30 -2.03
C ALA A 192 -4.32 12.16 -2.66
N LYS A 193 -5.64 12.18 -2.49
CA LYS A 193 -6.53 11.18 -3.09
C LYS A 193 -6.57 11.28 -4.62
N GLU A 194 -6.59 12.47 -5.16
CA GLU A 194 -6.52 12.72 -6.59
C GLU A 194 -5.18 12.24 -7.18
N ARG A 195 -4.08 12.39 -6.43
CA ARG A 195 -2.76 11.90 -6.82
C ARG A 195 -2.73 10.37 -6.86
N ILE A 196 -3.29 9.68 -5.86
CA ILE A 196 -3.43 8.22 -5.87
C ILE A 196 -4.21 7.77 -7.10
N PHE A 197 -5.34 8.40 -7.39
CA PHE A 197 -6.15 8.09 -8.56
C PHE A 197 -5.40 8.33 -9.87
N ALA A 198 -4.66 9.44 -9.98
CA ALA A 198 -3.83 9.77 -11.15
C ALA A 198 -2.71 8.74 -11.37
N ILE A 199 -2.04 8.29 -10.30
CA ILE A 199 -1.07 7.19 -10.35
C ILE A 199 -1.74 5.93 -10.89
N GLY A 200 -2.93 5.58 -10.39
CA GLY A 200 -3.72 4.44 -10.87
C GLY A 200 -3.97 4.49 -12.37
N LEU A 201 -4.44 5.63 -12.89
CA LEU A 201 -4.66 5.84 -14.33
C LEU A 201 -3.37 5.72 -15.15
N ALA A 202 -2.28 6.31 -14.68
CA ALA A 202 -0.99 6.24 -15.36
C ALA A 202 -0.47 4.80 -15.42
N ARG A 203 -0.61 4.03 -14.36
CA ARG A 203 -0.18 2.60 -14.30
C ARG A 203 -1.08 1.72 -15.16
N LEU A 204 -2.38 1.94 -15.14
CA LEU A 204 -3.33 1.25 -16.03
C LEU A 204 -2.97 1.45 -17.50
N ASN A 205 -2.68 2.67 -17.91
CA ASN A 205 -2.25 3.00 -19.27
C ASN A 205 -0.89 2.36 -19.64
N ALA A 206 -0.03 2.15 -18.66
CA ALA A 206 1.24 1.44 -18.83
C ALA A 206 1.06 -0.09 -18.80
N ASN A 207 -0.16 -0.62 -18.60
CA ASN A 207 -0.48 -2.03 -18.36
C ASN A 207 0.17 -2.61 -17.10
N ASP A 208 0.51 -1.77 -16.15
CA ASP A 208 0.92 -2.17 -14.80
C ASP A 208 -0.32 -2.35 -13.94
N PHE A 209 -1.02 -3.46 -14.19
CA PHE A 209 -2.31 -3.72 -13.56
C PHE A 209 -2.23 -3.84 -12.04
N SER A 210 -1.15 -4.40 -11.52
CA SER A 210 -0.97 -4.59 -10.08
C SER A 210 -0.89 -3.26 -9.31
N LEU A 211 -0.10 -2.32 -9.81
CA LEU A 211 -0.01 -0.97 -9.19
C LEU A 211 -1.29 -0.16 -9.43
N ALA A 212 -1.93 -0.31 -10.58
CA ALA A 212 -3.20 0.35 -10.86
C ALA A 212 -4.30 -0.14 -9.90
N GLU A 213 -4.43 -1.45 -9.70
CA GLU A 213 -5.38 -2.04 -8.74
C GLU A 213 -5.13 -1.52 -7.32
N LYS A 214 -3.86 -1.55 -6.86
CA LYS A 214 -3.51 -1.01 -5.54
C LYS A 214 -3.95 0.45 -5.40
N ALA A 215 -3.67 1.29 -6.40
CA ALA A 215 -4.03 2.70 -6.35
C ALA A 215 -5.56 2.91 -6.30
N PHE A 216 -6.33 2.18 -7.11
CA PHE A 216 -7.78 2.32 -7.13
C PHE A 216 -8.45 1.72 -5.89
N GLU A 217 -7.94 0.60 -5.35
CA GLU A 217 -8.40 0.03 -4.09
C GLU A 217 -8.20 1.01 -2.92
N THR A 218 -7.01 1.62 -2.86
CA THR A 218 -6.64 2.61 -1.84
C THR A 218 -7.46 3.90 -1.97
N GLY A 219 -7.74 4.36 -3.19
CA GLY A 219 -8.43 5.62 -3.44
C GLY A 219 -9.86 5.73 -2.88
N GLY A 220 -10.54 4.59 -2.63
CA GLY A 220 -11.77 4.48 -1.85
C GLY A 220 -13.01 5.27 -2.33
N SER A 221 -12.96 5.91 -3.50
CA SER A 221 -14.09 6.60 -4.11
C SER A 221 -14.90 5.67 -5.01
N SER A 222 -16.17 6.02 -5.31
CA SER A 222 -16.97 5.27 -6.30
C SER A 222 -16.30 5.21 -7.67
N GLN A 223 -15.61 6.29 -8.07
CA GLN A 223 -14.84 6.32 -9.30
C GLN A 223 -13.63 5.39 -9.24
N SER A 224 -12.93 5.32 -8.10
CA SER A 224 -11.84 4.38 -7.88
C SER A 224 -12.32 2.93 -7.94
N GLU A 225 -13.49 2.62 -7.38
CA GLU A 225 -14.10 1.30 -7.45
C GLU A 225 -14.41 0.90 -8.89
N ASP A 226 -14.96 1.80 -9.71
CA ASP A 226 -15.20 1.57 -11.13
C ASP A 226 -13.89 1.23 -11.87
N TYR A 227 -12.83 2.00 -11.65
CA TYR A 227 -11.54 1.77 -12.27
C TYR A 227 -10.81 0.54 -11.72
N TYR A 228 -11.06 0.14 -10.48
CA TYR A 228 -10.57 -1.12 -9.92
C TYR A 228 -11.11 -2.32 -10.73
N TYR A 229 -12.43 -2.42 -10.89
CA TYR A 229 -13.03 -3.49 -11.70
C TYR A 229 -12.63 -3.40 -13.18
N TYR A 230 -12.54 -2.19 -13.71
CA TYR A 230 -12.07 -1.99 -15.07
C TYR A 230 -10.64 -2.50 -15.27
N THR A 231 -9.74 -2.26 -14.32
CA THR A 231 -8.35 -2.72 -14.35
C THR A 231 -8.28 -4.24 -14.32
N GLN A 232 -9.04 -4.90 -13.45
CA GLN A 232 -9.15 -6.36 -13.43
C GLN A 232 -9.66 -6.91 -14.77
N GLY A 233 -10.68 -6.27 -15.33
CA GLY A 233 -11.18 -6.61 -16.65
C GLY A 233 -10.12 -6.48 -17.73
N LYS A 234 -9.33 -5.42 -17.75
CA LYS A 234 -8.23 -5.20 -18.69
C LYS A 234 -7.10 -6.24 -18.55
N GLU A 235 -6.75 -6.59 -17.31
CA GLU A 235 -5.76 -7.64 -17.05
C GLU A 235 -6.24 -8.99 -17.59
N LEU A 236 -7.44 -9.42 -17.25
CA LEU A 236 -8.04 -10.66 -17.73
C LEU A 236 -8.16 -10.67 -19.26
N PHE A 237 -8.56 -9.54 -19.84
CA PHE A 237 -8.65 -9.36 -21.30
C PHE A 237 -7.28 -9.53 -21.97
N SER A 238 -6.23 -8.97 -21.40
CA SER A 238 -4.87 -9.12 -21.91
C SER A 238 -4.38 -10.58 -21.90
N ARG A 239 -4.86 -11.34 -20.91
CA ARG A 239 -4.61 -12.78 -20.75
C ARG A 239 -5.56 -13.67 -21.56
N LYS A 240 -6.39 -13.08 -22.41
CA LYS A 240 -7.43 -13.76 -23.22
C LYS A 240 -8.49 -14.51 -22.41
N LYS A 241 -8.67 -14.17 -21.15
CA LYS A 241 -9.75 -14.69 -20.30
C LYS A 241 -11.02 -13.86 -20.49
N TYR A 242 -11.58 -13.91 -21.68
CA TYR A 242 -12.62 -12.98 -22.10
C TYR A 242 -13.92 -13.10 -21.28
N SER A 243 -14.31 -14.31 -20.91
CA SER A 243 -15.49 -14.52 -20.05
C SER A 243 -15.35 -13.83 -18.69
N ASP A 244 -14.20 -14.05 -18.04
CA ASP A 244 -13.92 -13.46 -16.72
C ASP A 244 -13.75 -11.94 -16.84
N ALA A 245 -13.09 -11.47 -17.91
CA ALA A 245 -12.94 -10.04 -18.19
C ALA A 245 -14.30 -9.35 -18.33
N LYS A 246 -15.23 -9.94 -19.07
CA LYS A 246 -16.58 -9.42 -19.24
C LYS A 246 -17.32 -9.27 -17.91
N GLU A 247 -17.18 -10.24 -16.99
CA GLU A 247 -17.81 -10.15 -15.68
C GLU A 247 -17.26 -8.99 -14.83
N GLN A 248 -15.98 -8.63 -15.00
CA GLN A 248 -15.42 -7.45 -14.33
C GLN A 248 -15.92 -6.15 -15.01
N PHE A 249 -15.88 -6.06 -16.33
CA PHE A 249 -16.36 -4.87 -17.05
C PHE A 249 -17.83 -4.54 -16.78
N LYS A 250 -18.67 -5.53 -16.52
CA LYS A 250 -20.08 -5.30 -16.13
C LYS A 250 -20.27 -4.63 -14.78
N LYS A 251 -19.25 -4.68 -13.91
CA LYS A 251 -19.33 -4.10 -12.55
C LYS A 251 -18.97 -2.62 -12.51
N CYS A 252 -18.45 -2.05 -13.60
CA CYS A 252 -17.96 -0.69 -13.65
C CYS A 252 -18.71 0.15 -14.68
N ALA A 253 -18.73 1.46 -14.44
CA ALA A 253 -19.36 2.46 -15.31
C ALA A 253 -18.33 3.27 -16.13
N VAL A 254 -17.17 2.68 -16.44
CA VAL A 254 -16.17 3.32 -17.31
C VAL A 254 -16.67 3.33 -18.74
N GLU A 255 -16.45 4.44 -19.47
CA GLU A 255 -17.08 4.77 -20.76
C GLU A 255 -16.98 3.64 -21.81
N ASP A 256 -15.81 2.99 -21.93
CA ASP A 256 -15.58 1.93 -22.91
C ASP A 256 -15.81 0.48 -22.38
N ALA A 257 -16.23 0.34 -21.13
CA ALA A 257 -16.45 -0.97 -20.52
C ALA A 257 -17.53 -1.79 -21.25
N ALA A 258 -18.60 -1.14 -21.71
CA ALA A 258 -19.67 -1.80 -22.47
C ALA A 258 -19.16 -2.29 -23.85
N ASP A 259 -18.33 -1.49 -24.49
CA ASP A 259 -17.71 -1.88 -25.78
C ASP A 259 -16.72 -3.04 -25.57
N LEU A 260 -15.99 -3.03 -24.46
CA LEU A 260 -15.11 -4.15 -24.10
C LEU A 260 -15.88 -5.43 -23.75
N CYS A 261 -17.07 -5.33 -23.14
CA CYS A 261 -17.95 -6.48 -22.98
C CYS A 261 -18.34 -7.10 -24.33
N THR A 262 -18.70 -6.25 -25.29
CA THR A 262 -19.02 -6.70 -26.66
C THR A 262 -17.78 -7.30 -27.36
N ALA A 263 -16.62 -6.70 -27.15
CA ALA A 263 -15.34 -7.25 -27.65
C ALA A 263 -15.01 -8.61 -27.03
N CYS A 264 -15.29 -8.82 -25.75
CA CYS A 264 -15.13 -10.10 -25.08
C CYS A 264 -16.01 -11.19 -25.75
N ASP A 265 -17.28 -10.88 -26.01
CA ASP A 265 -18.19 -11.81 -26.68
C ASP A 265 -17.70 -12.15 -28.08
N TYR A 266 -17.27 -11.14 -28.84
CA TYR A 266 -16.72 -11.36 -30.18
C TYR A 266 -15.45 -12.21 -30.15
N LEU A 267 -14.52 -11.92 -29.27
CA LEU A 267 -13.25 -12.66 -29.17
C LEU A 267 -13.46 -14.09 -28.67
N THR A 268 -14.43 -14.29 -27.77
CA THR A 268 -14.85 -15.66 -27.38
C THR A 268 -15.42 -16.42 -28.56
N ALA A 269 -16.28 -15.79 -29.37
CA ALA A 269 -16.82 -16.39 -30.56
C ALA A 269 -15.73 -16.72 -31.60
N GLU A 270 -14.76 -15.83 -31.81
CA GLU A 270 -13.59 -16.05 -32.67
C GLU A 270 -12.71 -17.20 -32.17
N GLU A 271 -12.49 -17.30 -30.85
CA GLU A 271 -11.73 -18.41 -30.27
C GLU A 271 -12.38 -19.73 -30.54
N HIS A 272 -13.69 -19.89 -30.32
CA HIS A 272 -14.44 -21.10 -30.68
C HIS A 272 -14.41 -21.36 -32.19
N TYR A 273 -14.50 -20.29 -33.00
CA TYR A 273 -14.40 -20.43 -34.46
C TYR A 273 -13.03 -20.97 -34.89
N GLN A 274 -11.94 -20.43 -34.34
CA GLN A 274 -10.58 -20.86 -34.66
C GLN A 274 -10.28 -22.27 -34.12
N ASN A 275 -10.86 -22.63 -33.00
CA ASN A 275 -10.75 -23.98 -32.41
C ASN A 275 -11.62 -25.04 -33.13
N GLY A 276 -12.42 -24.62 -34.12
CA GLY A 276 -13.27 -25.52 -34.89
C GLY A 276 -14.56 -25.94 -34.17
N GLU A 277 -14.95 -25.22 -33.11
CA GLU A 277 -16.19 -25.44 -32.36
C GLU A 277 -17.34 -24.65 -33.00
N LEU A 278 -17.61 -24.94 -34.30
CA LEU A 278 -18.43 -24.08 -35.15
C LEU A 278 -19.86 -23.85 -34.68
N ASN A 279 -20.49 -24.82 -33.99
CA ASN A 279 -21.84 -24.67 -33.45
C ASN A 279 -21.85 -23.67 -32.29
N THR A 280 -20.87 -23.71 -31.41
CA THR A 280 -20.71 -22.75 -30.30
C THR A 280 -20.39 -21.37 -30.87
N ALA A 281 -19.45 -21.26 -31.79
CA ALA A 281 -19.10 -20.02 -32.46
C ALA A 281 -20.33 -19.38 -33.14
N LYS A 282 -21.14 -20.16 -33.85
CA LYS A 282 -22.36 -19.65 -34.52
C LYS A 282 -23.33 -19.04 -33.53
N LYS A 283 -23.63 -19.72 -32.44
CA LYS A 283 -24.53 -19.20 -31.39
C LYS A 283 -24.04 -17.90 -30.78
N LEU A 284 -22.73 -17.79 -30.53
CA LEU A 284 -22.12 -16.59 -29.99
C LEU A 284 -22.14 -15.42 -30.99
N PHE A 285 -21.83 -15.68 -32.28
CA PHE A 285 -21.93 -14.64 -33.32
C PHE A 285 -23.36 -14.18 -33.58
N GLU A 286 -24.36 -15.06 -33.49
CA GLU A 286 -25.78 -14.72 -33.67
C GLU A 286 -26.29 -13.73 -32.59
N ALA A 287 -25.63 -13.70 -31.43
CA ALA A 287 -25.96 -12.76 -30.34
C ALA A 287 -25.34 -11.36 -30.55
N LEU A 288 -24.50 -11.18 -31.56
CA LEU A 288 -23.79 -9.93 -31.83
C LEU A 288 -24.37 -9.18 -33.06
N PRO A 289 -24.22 -7.86 -33.14
CA PRO A 289 -24.57 -7.09 -34.33
C PRO A 289 -23.76 -7.57 -35.54
N LYS A 290 -24.42 -7.76 -36.70
CA LYS A 290 -23.77 -8.31 -37.89
C LYS A 290 -22.65 -7.46 -38.48
N ASP A 291 -22.70 -6.15 -38.25
CA ASP A 291 -21.72 -5.17 -38.69
C ASP A 291 -20.55 -5.00 -37.68
N TYR A 292 -20.67 -5.59 -36.50
CA TYR A 292 -19.62 -5.53 -35.50
C TYR A 292 -18.36 -6.28 -35.91
N SER A 293 -17.23 -5.70 -35.58
CA SER A 293 -15.91 -6.35 -35.63
C SER A 293 -15.02 -5.72 -34.57
N TYR A 294 -14.11 -6.50 -34.01
CA TYR A 294 -13.12 -5.99 -33.07
C TYR A 294 -11.76 -5.80 -33.78
N LYS A 295 -11.20 -4.59 -33.71
CA LYS A 295 -9.94 -4.23 -34.40
C LYS A 295 -9.98 -4.61 -35.91
N ASN A 296 -9.02 -5.39 -36.37
CA ASN A 296 -8.90 -5.85 -37.76
C ASN A 296 -9.59 -7.20 -38.00
N GLY A 297 -10.43 -7.67 -37.09
CA GLY A 297 -11.18 -8.91 -37.22
C GLY A 297 -12.25 -8.84 -38.30
N ALA A 298 -12.70 -10.02 -38.77
CA ALA A 298 -13.79 -10.09 -39.73
C ALA A 298 -15.12 -9.62 -39.07
N LYS A 299 -16.00 -8.98 -39.88
CA LYS A 299 -17.34 -8.67 -39.43
C LYS A 299 -18.12 -9.93 -39.04
N VAL A 300 -18.94 -9.83 -38.01
CA VAL A 300 -19.82 -10.92 -37.55
C VAL A 300 -20.64 -11.49 -38.71
N GLY A 301 -21.23 -10.63 -39.56
CA GLY A 301 -21.98 -11.07 -40.74
C GLY A 301 -21.18 -11.96 -41.66
N VAL A 302 -19.92 -11.63 -41.94
CA VAL A 302 -19.00 -12.44 -42.76
C VAL A 302 -18.72 -13.81 -42.10
N ARG A 303 -18.56 -13.85 -40.78
CA ARG A 303 -18.41 -15.11 -40.06
C ARG A 303 -19.66 -15.98 -40.15
N LEU A 304 -20.83 -15.40 -39.99
CA LEU A 304 -22.11 -16.11 -40.08
C LEU A 304 -22.36 -16.64 -41.49
N GLU A 305 -22.10 -15.88 -42.54
CA GLU A 305 -22.18 -16.33 -43.94
C GLU A 305 -21.26 -17.51 -44.18
N ARG A 306 -20.06 -17.46 -43.64
CA ARG A 306 -19.09 -18.54 -43.80
C ARG A 306 -19.51 -19.79 -43.01
N LEU A 307 -20.04 -19.64 -41.82
CA LEU A 307 -20.59 -20.74 -41.02
C LEU A 307 -21.81 -21.38 -41.73
N GLU A 308 -22.65 -20.60 -42.41
CA GLU A 308 -23.78 -21.14 -43.16
C GLU A 308 -23.30 -21.91 -44.42
N LYS A 309 -22.27 -21.39 -45.13
CA LYS A 309 -21.64 -22.13 -46.26
C LYS A 309 -21.14 -23.50 -45.83
N PHE A 310 -20.60 -23.63 -44.64
CA PHE A 310 -20.03 -24.88 -44.11
C PHE A 310 -20.91 -25.53 -43.03
N LYS A 311 -22.24 -25.33 -43.06
CA LYS A 311 -23.17 -25.82 -42.05
C LYS A 311 -23.19 -27.34 -41.86
N SER A 312 -22.89 -28.10 -42.93
CA SER A 312 -22.80 -29.55 -42.85
C SER A 312 -21.64 -29.98 -41.93
N PHE A 313 -20.51 -29.28 -41.99
CA PHE A 313 -19.38 -29.50 -41.08
C PHE A 313 -19.68 -29.01 -39.68
N ALA A 314 -20.37 -27.88 -39.55
CA ALA A 314 -20.80 -27.36 -38.25
C ALA A 314 -21.73 -28.35 -37.51
N ALA A 315 -22.60 -29.05 -38.25
CA ALA A 315 -23.46 -30.08 -37.68
C ALA A 315 -22.68 -31.26 -37.08
N LEU A 316 -21.44 -31.49 -37.51
CA LEU A 316 -20.55 -32.50 -36.94
C LEU A 316 -19.88 -32.10 -35.64
N CYS A 317 -19.69 -30.79 -35.45
CA CYS A 317 -18.94 -30.31 -34.30
C CYS A 317 -19.70 -30.57 -32.99
N GLY A 318 -18.96 -31.04 -32.00
CA GLY A 318 -19.47 -31.35 -30.67
C GLY A 318 -19.04 -32.71 -30.17
N THR A 319 -19.52 -33.09 -29.01
CA THR A 319 -19.25 -34.40 -28.39
C THR A 319 -20.39 -35.32 -28.63
N TRP A 320 -20.11 -36.47 -29.23
CA TRP A 320 -21.02 -37.53 -29.55
C TRP A 320 -20.78 -38.68 -28.58
N LYS A 321 -21.82 -39.21 -27.98
CA LYS A 321 -21.75 -40.39 -27.11
C LYS A 321 -22.36 -41.57 -27.86
N VAL A 322 -21.65 -42.69 -27.91
CA VAL A 322 -22.15 -43.95 -28.43
C VAL A 322 -22.76 -44.70 -27.24
N THR A 323 -24.04 -45.01 -27.33
CA THR A 323 -24.80 -45.66 -26.26
C THR A 323 -24.79 -47.16 -26.30
N ASP A 324 -24.36 -47.74 -27.43
CA ASP A 324 -24.33 -49.20 -27.58
C ASP A 324 -22.98 -49.76 -27.15
N ASN A 325 -23.00 -50.50 -26.05
CA ASN A 325 -21.87 -51.29 -25.59
C ASN A 325 -21.65 -52.45 -26.54
N TYR A 326 -20.60 -52.37 -27.34
CA TYR A 326 -20.26 -53.44 -28.29
C TYR A 326 -19.27 -54.39 -27.63
N ILE A 327 -19.65 -55.68 -27.53
CA ILE A 327 -18.78 -56.78 -27.08
C ILE A 327 -18.52 -57.66 -28.30
N GLU A 328 -17.29 -57.61 -28.83
CA GLU A 328 -16.89 -58.54 -29.85
C GLU A 328 -16.27 -59.77 -29.21
N SER A 329 -16.89 -60.92 -29.41
CA SER A 329 -16.34 -62.21 -29.01
C SER A 329 -15.60 -62.84 -30.18
N LYS A 330 -14.33 -63.14 -29.97
CA LYS A 330 -13.51 -63.82 -30.97
C LYS A 330 -13.31 -65.30 -30.62
N ASN A 331 -13.66 -66.17 -31.57
CA ASN A 331 -13.28 -67.59 -31.48
C ASN A 331 -11.80 -67.68 -31.86
N VAL A 332 -10.95 -68.11 -30.95
CA VAL A 332 -9.56 -68.39 -31.25
C VAL A 332 -9.37 -69.91 -31.41
N TYR A 333 -8.98 -70.32 -32.58
CA TYR A 333 -8.56 -71.75 -32.88
C TYR A 333 -7.17 -71.95 -32.21
N ASN A 334 -7.09 -72.80 -31.21
CA ASN A 334 -5.79 -73.08 -30.64
C ASN A 334 -5.03 -74.15 -31.45
N ARG A 335 -3.68 -74.12 -31.38
CA ARG A 335 -2.78 -75.03 -32.16
C ARG A 335 -2.99 -76.50 -31.87
N SER A 336 -3.81 -76.91 -30.92
CA SER A 336 -4.11 -78.31 -30.60
C SER A 336 -5.31 -78.85 -31.39
N GLY A 337 -5.90 -78.11 -32.31
CA GLY A 337 -7.00 -78.59 -33.14
C GLY A 337 -8.36 -78.64 -32.40
N SER A 338 -8.49 -78.00 -31.23
CA SER A 338 -9.73 -77.99 -30.46
C SER A 338 -10.27 -76.58 -30.40
N TRP A 339 -11.57 -76.42 -30.71
CA TRP A 339 -12.30 -75.17 -30.44
C TRP A 339 -12.64 -75.11 -28.97
N SER A 340 -11.75 -74.48 -28.18
CA SER A 340 -12.04 -74.26 -26.76
C SER A 340 -11.67 -72.85 -26.36
N ASN A 341 -12.57 -72.27 -25.79
CA ASN A 341 -12.57 -71.00 -25.08
C ASN A 341 -12.79 -69.76 -25.96
N TRP A 342 -13.85 -69.10 -25.66
CA TRP A 342 -14.14 -67.75 -26.11
C TRP A 342 -13.20 -66.79 -25.42
N TYR A 343 -12.45 -66.00 -26.16
CA TYR A 343 -11.65 -64.90 -25.64
C TYR A 343 -12.29 -63.60 -26.12
N TYR A 344 -12.44 -62.67 -25.23
CA TYR A 344 -12.83 -61.30 -25.58
C TYR A 344 -11.55 -60.49 -25.80
N ASP A 345 -11.31 -59.98 -27.01
CA ASP A 345 -10.07 -59.25 -27.29
C ASP A 345 -10.11 -57.80 -26.86
N SER A 346 -11.29 -57.20 -26.82
CA SER A 346 -11.53 -55.91 -26.18
C SER A 346 -13.04 -55.65 -26.06
N VAL A 347 -13.42 -54.99 -24.99
CA VAL A 347 -14.77 -54.47 -24.78
C VAL A 347 -14.65 -52.94 -24.76
N LEU A 348 -15.37 -52.30 -25.68
CA LEU A 348 -15.44 -50.85 -25.73
C LEU A 348 -16.74 -50.44 -25.04
N THR A 349 -16.60 -49.62 -23.96
CA THR A 349 -17.75 -49.07 -23.24
C THR A 349 -17.60 -47.58 -23.15
N ASP A 350 -18.72 -46.88 -23.03
CA ASP A 350 -18.76 -45.42 -22.80
C ASP A 350 -17.92 -44.61 -23.80
N GLN A 351 -18.07 -44.91 -25.09
CA GLN A 351 -17.35 -44.17 -26.10
C GLN A 351 -17.90 -42.77 -26.27
N SER A 352 -17.00 -41.81 -26.34
CA SER A 352 -17.30 -40.44 -26.76
C SER A 352 -16.36 -39.99 -27.87
N ILE A 353 -16.90 -39.25 -28.82
CA ILE A 353 -16.12 -38.62 -29.89
C ILE A 353 -16.38 -37.12 -29.80
N THR A 354 -15.31 -36.34 -29.66
CA THR A 354 -15.36 -34.88 -29.79
C THR A 354 -14.81 -34.45 -31.12
N ILE A 355 -15.62 -33.79 -31.95
CA ILE A 355 -15.26 -33.34 -33.30
C ILE A 355 -15.20 -31.81 -33.32
N ARG A 356 -14.13 -31.30 -33.96
CA ARG A 356 -13.89 -29.90 -34.27
C ARG A 356 -13.58 -29.72 -35.72
N CYS A 357 -14.18 -28.72 -36.38
CA CYS A 357 -13.99 -28.45 -37.80
C CYS A 357 -13.43 -27.04 -38.00
N VAL A 358 -12.18 -26.95 -38.45
CA VAL A 358 -11.51 -25.66 -38.71
C VAL A 358 -11.73 -25.30 -40.20
N ILE A 359 -12.39 -24.16 -40.44
CA ILE A 359 -12.59 -23.63 -41.79
C ILE A 359 -11.32 -22.88 -42.22
N ASN A 360 -10.61 -23.42 -43.18
CA ASN A 360 -9.36 -22.86 -43.69
C ASN A 360 -9.59 -21.65 -44.61
N SER A 361 -8.57 -20.82 -44.79
CA SER A 361 -8.63 -19.62 -45.66
C SER A 361 -8.90 -19.94 -47.14
N ASP A 362 -8.54 -21.16 -47.60
CA ASP A 362 -8.73 -21.66 -48.96
C ASP A 362 -10.11 -22.30 -49.19
N ASP A 363 -11.08 -22.06 -48.32
CA ASP A 363 -12.43 -22.63 -48.35
C ASP A 363 -12.46 -24.19 -48.27
N THR A 364 -11.44 -24.77 -47.67
CA THR A 364 -11.45 -26.16 -47.24
C THR A 364 -11.70 -26.27 -45.75
N VAL A 365 -12.01 -27.46 -45.24
CA VAL A 365 -12.22 -27.72 -43.80
C VAL A 365 -11.25 -28.81 -43.35
N THR A 366 -10.68 -28.60 -42.19
CA THR A 366 -9.92 -29.61 -41.45
C THR A 366 -10.79 -30.16 -40.35
N VAL A 367 -11.10 -31.43 -40.37
CA VAL A 367 -11.90 -32.12 -39.35
C VAL A 367 -10.96 -32.80 -38.38
N ASN A 368 -10.98 -32.40 -37.16
CA ASN A 368 -10.20 -32.98 -36.08
C ASN A 368 -11.13 -33.70 -35.10
N GLY A 369 -10.72 -34.85 -34.62
CA GLY A 369 -11.48 -35.61 -33.67
C GLY A 369 -10.62 -36.25 -32.59
N GLU A 370 -11.24 -36.40 -31.43
CA GLU A 370 -10.68 -37.14 -30.31
C GLU A 370 -11.71 -38.21 -29.91
N VAL A 371 -11.31 -39.47 -29.90
CA VAL A 371 -12.12 -40.62 -29.50
C VAL A 371 -11.64 -41.07 -28.14
N GLU A 372 -12.51 -41.08 -27.18
CA GLU A 372 -12.26 -41.63 -25.85
C GLU A 372 -13.08 -42.93 -25.67
N PHE A 373 -12.43 -43.98 -25.18
CA PHE A 373 -13.06 -45.26 -24.88
C PHE A 373 -12.39 -45.96 -23.72
N TYR A 374 -13.10 -46.84 -23.06
CA TYR A 374 -12.53 -47.73 -22.06
C TYR A 374 -12.18 -49.07 -22.70
N ARG A 375 -10.93 -49.48 -22.60
CA ARG A 375 -10.41 -50.75 -23.10
C ARG A 375 -10.19 -51.71 -21.92
N PHE A 376 -10.78 -52.90 -22.02
CA PHE A 376 -10.53 -53.97 -21.07
C PHE A 376 -9.51 -54.92 -21.63
N THR A 377 -8.45 -55.21 -20.90
CA THR A 377 -7.27 -55.92 -21.38
C THR A 377 -7.00 -57.25 -20.67
N ASP A 378 -7.91 -57.74 -19.82
CA ASP A 378 -7.67 -58.98 -19.11
C ASP A 378 -8.75 -60.04 -19.35
N TYR A 379 -8.31 -61.27 -19.60
CA TYR A 379 -9.04 -62.36 -20.27
C TYR A 379 -9.56 -63.46 -19.35
N SER A 380 -9.30 -63.43 -18.05
CA SER A 380 -9.47 -64.62 -17.22
C SER A 380 -10.85 -64.80 -16.57
N SER A 381 -11.69 -63.83 -16.49
CA SER A 381 -13.14 -63.94 -16.21
C SER A 381 -13.85 -62.59 -16.27
N LEU A 382 -14.97 -62.56 -16.99
CA LEU A 382 -15.75 -61.33 -17.30
C LEU A 382 -16.39 -60.61 -16.12
N LYS A 383 -16.29 -61.09 -14.91
CA LYS A 383 -17.01 -60.52 -13.77
C LYS A 383 -16.15 -59.94 -12.67
N GLU A 384 -14.90 -60.31 -12.54
CA GLU A 384 -14.14 -59.91 -11.33
C GLU A 384 -12.78 -59.24 -11.61
N TYR A 385 -12.24 -59.25 -12.83
CA TYR A 385 -10.87 -58.79 -13.09
C TYR A 385 -10.67 -57.87 -14.31
N CYS A 386 -11.73 -57.28 -14.84
CA CYS A 386 -11.59 -56.33 -15.95
C CYS A 386 -11.04 -55.01 -15.48
N LYS A 387 -9.77 -54.75 -15.76
CA LYS A 387 -9.16 -53.46 -15.54
C LYS A 387 -9.49 -52.54 -16.72
N ALA A 388 -10.46 -51.64 -16.53
CA ALA A 388 -10.78 -50.62 -17.52
C ALA A 388 -9.69 -49.56 -17.59
N THR A 389 -9.09 -49.38 -18.77
CA THR A 389 -8.14 -48.29 -19.02
C THR A 389 -8.79 -47.31 -19.98
N LYS A 390 -8.88 -46.02 -19.53
CA LYS A 390 -9.31 -44.96 -20.43
C LYS A 390 -8.24 -44.76 -21.49
N THR A 391 -8.64 -44.83 -22.76
CA THR A 391 -7.76 -44.64 -23.90
C THR A 391 -8.32 -43.52 -24.77
N SER A 392 -7.47 -42.61 -25.24
CA SER A 392 -7.86 -41.60 -26.22
C SER A 392 -7.03 -41.75 -27.48
N LYS A 393 -7.67 -41.53 -28.63
CA LYS A 393 -7.01 -41.46 -29.92
C LYS A 393 -7.48 -40.23 -30.67
N THR A 394 -6.55 -39.53 -31.30
CA THR A 394 -6.83 -38.35 -32.13
C THR A 394 -6.73 -38.67 -33.58
N PHE A 395 -7.57 -38.04 -34.38
CA PHE A 395 -7.48 -38.11 -35.85
C PHE A 395 -7.63 -36.72 -36.48
N SER A 396 -7.11 -36.54 -37.66
CA SER A 396 -7.25 -35.32 -38.44
C SER A 396 -7.45 -35.63 -39.91
N ILE A 397 -8.53 -35.09 -40.49
CA ILE A 397 -8.79 -35.11 -41.91
C ILE A 397 -8.51 -33.71 -42.44
N THR A 398 -7.42 -33.53 -43.15
CA THR A 398 -6.94 -32.22 -43.56
C THR A 398 -7.52 -31.76 -44.89
N LYS A 399 -7.92 -30.49 -44.96
CA LYS A 399 -8.28 -29.74 -46.16
C LYS A 399 -9.27 -30.47 -47.12
N VAL A 400 -10.41 -30.86 -46.58
CA VAL A 400 -11.47 -31.46 -47.40
C VAL A 400 -12.47 -30.42 -47.89
N ALA A 401 -12.86 -30.48 -49.17
CA ALA A 401 -13.87 -29.60 -49.73
C ALA A 401 -15.30 -30.14 -49.51
N GLN A 402 -15.42 -31.46 -49.34
CA GLN A 402 -16.69 -32.15 -49.08
C GLN A 402 -16.50 -33.13 -47.91
N MET A 403 -17.60 -33.48 -47.24
CA MET A 403 -17.56 -34.49 -46.19
C MET A 403 -17.15 -35.84 -46.74
N PRO A 404 -16.12 -36.48 -46.17
CA PRO A 404 -15.74 -37.82 -46.57
C PRO A 404 -16.82 -38.83 -46.19
N ALA A 405 -16.98 -39.91 -46.97
CA ALA A 405 -17.90 -40.97 -46.60
C ALA A 405 -17.39 -41.82 -45.44
N SER A 406 -16.08 -41.94 -45.33
CA SER A 406 -15.43 -42.66 -44.22
C SER A 406 -14.00 -42.16 -43.99
N HIS A 407 -13.47 -42.37 -42.82
CA HIS A 407 -12.08 -42.11 -42.48
C HIS A 407 -11.53 -43.19 -41.53
N VAL A 408 -10.39 -43.74 -41.84
CA VAL A 408 -9.69 -44.72 -41.00
C VAL A 408 -8.90 -43.93 -39.93
N ILE A 409 -9.23 -44.15 -38.65
CA ILE A 409 -8.57 -43.48 -37.53
C ILE A 409 -7.23 -44.17 -37.20
N ASP A 410 -7.27 -45.48 -37.11
CA ASP A 410 -6.08 -46.35 -37.04
C ASP A 410 -6.44 -47.65 -37.77
N GLY A 411 -5.49 -48.47 -38.18
CA GLY A 411 -5.70 -49.59 -39.09
C GLY A 411 -6.97 -50.42 -38.88
N ASP A 412 -7.61 -50.33 -37.76
CA ASP A 412 -8.76 -51.14 -37.36
C ASP A 412 -10.04 -50.34 -37.10
N THR A 413 -9.95 -49.02 -36.92
CA THR A 413 -11.09 -48.16 -36.58
C THR A 413 -11.44 -47.23 -37.73
N THR A 414 -12.67 -47.33 -38.23
CA THR A 414 -13.18 -46.49 -39.32
C THR A 414 -14.35 -45.63 -38.83
N LEU A 415 -14.25 -44.33 -39.06
CA LEU A 415 -15.34 -43.39 -38.83
C LEU A 415 -16.17 -43.27 -40.10
N LEU A 416 -17.45 -43.65 -40.00
CA LEU A 416 -18.42 -43.56 -41.11
C LEU A 416 -19.28 -42.31 -40.96
N PHE A 417 -19.39 -41.53 -42.05
CA PHE A 417 -20.24 -40.35 -42.14
C PHE A 417 -21.44 -40.66 -43.02
N LYS A 418 -22.58 -40.96 -42.40
CA LYS A 418 -23.79 -41.27 -43.14
C LYS A 418 -24.95 -40.40 -42.60
N ASN A 419 -25.53 -39.57 -43.43
CA ASN A 419 -26.74 -38.80 -43.12
C ASN A 419 -26.63 -37.95 -41.82
N ASN A 420 -25.48 -37.35 -41.57
CA ASN A 420 -25.17 -36.65 -40.34
C ASN A 420 -25.17 -37.53 -39.07
N ILE A 421 -25.11 -38.83 -39.22
CA ILE A 421 -24.97 -39.80 -38.12
C ILE A 421 -23.58 -40.39 -38.22
N PHE A 422 -22.89 -40.50 -37.09
CA PHE A 422 -21.63 -41.20 -36.99
C PHE A 422 -21.84 -42.65 -36.63
N GLU A 423 -21.21 -43.54 -37.36
CA GLU A 423 -21.02 -44.90 -36.95
C GLU A 423 -19.54 -45.14 -36.73
N LEU A 424 -19.13 -45.58 -35.57
CA LEU A 424 -17.81 -46.06 -35.29
C LEU A 424 -17.81 -47.56 -35.48
N SER A 425 -17.15 -48.03 -36.53
CA SER A 425 -17.02 -49.46 -36.79
C SER A 425 -15.63 -49.93 -36.40
N TYR A 426 -15.59 -51.02 -35.68
CA TYR A 426 -14.36 -51.67 -35.27
C TYR A 426 -14.16 -52.94 -36.14
N TYR A 427 -13.10 -52.95 -36.90
CA TYR A 427 -12.67 -54.15 -37.62
C TYR A 427 -11.35 -54.61 -37.04
N VAL A 428 -11.31 -55.78 -36.42
CA VAL A 428 -10.07 -56.43 -36.03
C VAL A 428 -9.56 -57.15 -37.26
N LYS A 429 -8.43 -56.71 -37.78
CA LYS A 429 -7.75 -57.47 -38.85
C LYS A 429 -7.31 -58.84 -38.32
N ASP A 430 -7.78 -59.87 -38.93
CA ASP A 430 -7.18 -61.18 -38.76
C ASP A 430 -5.74 -61.15 -39.31
N ASN A 431 -4.75 -61.35 -38.42
CA ASN A 431 -3.37 -61.64 -38.80
C ASN A 431 -3.12 -63.14 -38.81
#